data_395efbbab218ed12ef0ac2201a2dafb8
#
_entry.id   395efbbab218ed12ef0ac2201a2dafb8
#
_cell.length_a   1.000
_cell.length_b   1.000
_cell.length_c   1.000
_cell.angle_alpha   90.00
_cell.angle_beta   90.00
_cell.angle_gamma   90.00
#
_symmetry.space_group_name_H-M   'P 1'
#
loop_
_entity.id
_entity.type
_entity.pdbx_description
1 polymer ?
#
loop_
_entity_poly.entity_id
_entity_poly.type
_entity_poly.pdbx_seq_one_letter_code
_entity_poly.pdbx_strand_id
1 'polypeptide(L)'
;RRSQKGDTTVSEKVFNKVLAANRGEIAVRIFRACYDLGIHTVAMYSKEDELSLFRTRADEAYLVGENKSPLGAYLDIPEIIDLAKRRGVDAIHPGYGFLSENADFARACEEAGITFIGPPSDVLGKMGDKLSAKQIAMECGVPVIPGCSEPLRDGQEALEKAISFGFPVILKAAAGGGGRGMRLCEMPEDVIPAFELVKSEARKAFGNDDIFIEKYLVQPKHIEVQILADQYGNVRHLRERDCSLQRRYQKVVEFAPAWSVPESIREQLHADAVKIAEAVGYVNAGTVEFLVDRDGNHYFIEMNPRIQVEHTVTEMVTSIDLVRAQILIAEGQAISP
;
A
#
# COMPACT_ATOMS: atom_id res chain seq x y z
N ARG A 1 8.09 39.58 18.03
CA ARG A 1 8.32 39.26 16.60
C ARG A 1 7.53 37.97 16.29
N ARG A 2 6.36 38.12 15.69
CA ARG A 2 5.54 36.98 15.18
C ARG A 2 6.19 36.50 13.91
N SER A 3 6.60 35.22 13.90
CA SER A 3 7.02 34.48 12.70
C SER A 3 5.82 34.37 11.76
N GLN A 4 5.92 34.97 10.59
CA GLN A 4 4.99 34.73 9.50
C GLN A 4 5.20 33.29 9.02
N LYS A 5 4.24 32.39 9.32
CA LYS A 5 4.07 31.16 8.58
C LYS A 5 3.61 31.58 7.18
N GLY A 6 4.39 31.27 6.17
CA GLY A 6 4.01 31.47 4.79
C GLY A 6 2.76 30.67 4.47
N ASP A 7 1.73 31.37 4.07
CA ASP A 7 0.49 30.82 3.54
C ASP A 7 0.82 30.24 2.14
N THR A 8 1.14 28.94 2.08
CA THR A 8 1.18 28.20 0.83
C THR A 8 -0.25 27.89 0.44
N THR A 9 -0.91 28.86 -0.23
CA THR A 9 -2.18 28.61 -0.90
C THR A 9 -1.94 27.62 -2.06
N VAL A 10 -2.29 26.36 -1.82
CA VAL A 10 -2.39 25.37 -2.92
C VAL A 10 -3.51 25.85 -3.84
N SER A 11 -3.20 26.04 -5.11
CA SER A 11 -4.19 26.41 -6.11
C SER A 11 -5.16 25.24 -6.31
N GLU A 12 -6.45 25.45 -6.09
CA GLU A 12 -7.47 24.47 -6.46
C GLU A 12 -7.40 24.21 -7.97
N LYS A 13 -7.19 22.94 -8.33
CA LYS A 13 -7.22 22.45 -9.70
C LYS A 13 -8.57 21.80 -9.93
N VAL A 14 -9.23 22.15 -11.01
CA VAL A 14 -10.45 21.44 -11.45
C VAL A 14 -10.06 20.51 -12.58
N PHE A 15 -10.25 19.20 -12.39
CA PHE A 15 -9.99 18.23 -13.43
C PHE A 15 -11.16 18.17 -14.41
N ASN A 16 -10.87 18.29 -15.69
CA ASN A 16 -11.84 18.08 -16.75
C ASN A 16 -11.79 16.65 -17.30
N LYS A 17 -10.60 16.02 -17.23
CA LYS A 17 -10.38 14.70 -17.81
C LYS A 17 -9.42 13.85 -16.96
N VAL A 18 -9.87 12.64 -16.59
CA VAL A 18 -9.11 11.68 -15.77
C VAL A 18 -8.95 10.37 -16.53
N LEU A 19 -7.72 9.87 -16.57
CA LEU A 19 -7.39 8.53 -17.07
C LEU A 19 -7.31 7.53 -15.89
N ALA A 20 -7.99 6.39 -15.99
CA ALA A 20 -7.79 5.26 -15.11
C ALA A 20 -6.64 4.38 -15.66
N ALA A 21 -5.48 4.43 -15.03
CA ALA A 21 -4.33 3.58 -15.39
C ALA A 21 -4.48 2.19 -14.75
N ASN A 22 -5.61 1.55 -15.03
CA ASN A 22 -5.98 0.25 -14.49
C ASN A 22 -7.06 -0.41 -15.35
N ARG A 23 -7.56 -1.58 -14.94
CA ARG A 23 -8.56 -2.38 -15.64
C ARG A 23 -9.63 -2.92 -14.66
N GLY A 24 -10.61 -3.62 -15.22
CA GLY A 24 -11.58 -4.37 -14.45
C GLY A 24 -12.50 -3.50 -13.60
N GLU A 25 -12.81 -3.99 -12.40
CA GLU A 25 -13.82 -3.34 -11.53
C GLU A 25 -13.33 -2.01 -10.97
N ILE A 26 -12.03 -1.86 -10.66
CA ILE A 26 -11.52 -0.61 -10.11
C ILE A 26 -11.55 0.52 -11.15
N ALA A 27 -11.32 0.22 -12.43
CA ALA A 27 -11.50 1.22 -13.49
C ALA A 27 -12.96 1.70 -13.56
N VAL A 28 -13.94 0.79 -13.50
CA VAL A 28 -15.37 1.13 -13.44
C VAL A 28 -15.68 1.97 -12.19
N ARG A 29 -15.07 1.62 -11.05
CA ARG A 29 -15.24 2.37 -9.79
C ARG A 29 -14.73 3.81 -9.89
N ILE A 30 -13.57 3.99 -10.54
CA ILE A 30 -12.98 5.31 -10.81
C ILE A 30 -13.90 6.12 -11.75
N PHE A 31 -14.35 5.53 -12.85
CA PHE A 31 -15.24 6.21 -13.80
C PHE A 31 -16.54 6.66 -13.15
N ARG A 32 -17.12 5.86 -12.27
CA ARG A 32 -18.29 6.24 -11.49
C ARG A 32 -18.04 7.49 -10.65
N ALA A 33 -16.94 7.55 -9.91
CA ALA A 33 -16.61 8.72 -9.11
C ALA A 33 -16.36 9.96 -9.98
N CYS A 34 -15.68 9.81 -11.13
CA CYS A 34 -15.50 10.88 -12.10
C CYS A 34 -16.83 11.37 -12.66
N TYR A 35 -17.75 10.46 -13.03
CA TYR A 35 -19.08 10.80 -13.52
C TYR A 35 -19.86 11.62 -12.50
N ASP A 36 -19.86 11.22 -11.22
CA ASP A 36 -20.55 11.95 -10.14
C ASP A 36 -19.94 13.35 -9.89
N LEU A 37 -18.70 13.58 -10.32
CA LEU A 37 -18.00 14.88 -10.28
C LEU A 37 -18.08 15.67 -11.60
N GLY A 38 -18.71 15.12 -12.66
CA GLY A 38 -18.78 15.74 -13.96
C GLY A 38 -17.46 15.73 -14.75
N ILE A 39 -16.55 14.81 -14.42
CA ILE A 39 -15.22 14.67 -15.04
C ILE A 39 -15.28 13.66 -16.18
N HIS A 40 -14.74 14.02 -17.34
CA HIS A 40 -14.62 13.14 -18.51
C HIS A 40 -13.61 12.02 -18.27
N THR A 41 -13.95 10.82 -18.67
CA THR A 41 -13.20 9.60 -18.32
C THR A 41 -12.48 8.99 -19.51
N VAL A 42 -11.23 8.55 -19.29
CA VAL A 42 -10.41 7.83 -20.26
C VAL A 42 -10.05 6.46 -19.72
N ALA A 43 -10.38 5.41 -20.48
CA ALA A 43 -9.89 4.06 -20.26
C ALA A 43 -8.67 3.78 -21.14
N MET A 44 -7.74 2.99 -20.61
CA MET A 44 -6.73 2.30 -21.40
C MET A 44 -6.95 0.78 -21.30
N TYR A 45 -6.70 0.04 -22.35
CA TYR A 45 -6.92 -1.41 -22.35
C TYR A 45 -5.90 -2.15 -23.19
N SER A 46 -5.50 -3.37 -22.76
CA SER A 46 -4.73 -4.28 -23.59
C SER A 46 -5.62 -4.97 -24.61
N LYS A 47 -5.01 -5.63 -25.62
CA LYS A 47 -5.75 -6.38 -26.62
C LYS A 47 -6.67 -7.45 -26.02
N GLU A 48 -6.25 -8.09 -24.94
CA GLU A 48 -7.03 -9.11 -24.24
C GLU A 48 -8.27 -8.54 -23.56
N ASP A 49 -8.22 -7.26 -23.19
CA ASP A 49 -9.34 -6.54 -22.58
C ASP A 49 -10.27 -5.82 -23.58
N GLU A 50 -10.10 -6.05 -24.86
CA GLU A 50 -10.89 -5.38 -25.90
C GLU A 50 -12.41 -5.56 -25.72
N LEU A 51 -12.85 -6.69 -25.18
CA LEU A 51 -14.26 -6.97 -24.92
C LEU A 51 -14.65 -6.75 -23.44
N SER A 52 -13.73 -6.24 -22.61
CA SER A 52 -13.97 -6.05 -21.19
C SER A 52 -14.96 -4.89 -20.94
N LEU A 53 -15.85 -5.07 -19.96
CA LEU A 53 -16.92 -4.13 -19.63
C LEU A 53 -16.39 -2.71 -19.30
N PHE A 54 -15.28 -2.60 -18.56
CA PHE A 54 -14.78 -1.30 -18.13
C PHE A 54 -14.48 -0.35 -19.29
N ARG A 55 -14.03 -0.88 -20.44
CA ARG A 55 -13.77 -0.10 -21.65
C ARG A 55 -14.98 0.68 -22.13
N THR A 56 -16.17 0.08 -22.02
CA THR A 56 -17.44 0.67 -22.49
C THR A 56 -18.08 1.58 -21.43
N ARG A 57 -17.47 1.70 -20.26
CA ARG A 57 -17.94 2.55 -19.16
C ARG A 57 -17.24 3.91 -19.08
N ALA A 58 -16.16 4.09 -19.85
CA ALA A 58 -15.49 5.35 -20.00
C ALA A 58 -16.05 6.13 -21.21
N ASP A 59 -15.88 7.45 -21.21
CA ASP A 59 -16.24 8.30 -22.34
C ASP A 59 -15.31 8.06 -23.54
N GLU A 60 -14.02 7.81 -23.26
CA GLU A 60 -13.02 7.46 -24.27
C GLU A 60 -12.27 6.18 -23.85
N ALA A 61 -11.85 5.35 -24.81
CA ALA A 61 -11.07 4.13 -24.53
C ALA A 61 -10.00 3.91 -25.60
N TYR A 62 -8.77 3.61 -25.19
CA TYR A 62 -7.62 3.47 -26.06
C TYR A 62 -6.86 2.17 -25.83
N LEU A 63 -6.48 1.51 -26.93
CA LEU A 63 -5.59 0.35 -26.93
C LEU A 63 -4.18 0.82 -26.55
N VAL A 64 -3.55 0.08 -25.65
CA VAL A 64 -2.15 0.27 -25.24
C VAL A 64 -1.42 -1.07 -25.29
N GLY A 65 -0.10 -1.03 -25.45
CA GLY A 65 0.74 -2.22 -25.43
C GLY A 65 0.46 -3.18 -26.59
N GLU A 66 0.19 -2.70 -27.80
CA GLU A 66 -0.21 -3.54 -28.96
C GLU A 66 0.74 -4.72 -29.22
N ASN A 67 2.04 -4.54 -28.94
CA ASN A 67 3.06 -5.56 -29.14
C ASN A 67 3.66 -6.09 -27.81
N LYS A 68 2.94 -5.93 -26.69
CA LYS A 68 3.38 -6.34 -25.35
C LYS A 68 2.53 -7.49 -24.80
N SER A 69 3.02 -8.10 -23.74
CA SER A 69 2.18 -9.03 -22.97
C SER A 69 1.01 -8.29 -22.31
N PRO A 70 -0.09 -8.96 -21.97
CA PRO A 70 -1.24 -8.33 -21.31
C PRO A 70 -0.86 -7.49 -20.09
N LEU A 71 0.02 -8.04 -19.23
CA LEU A 71 0.55 -7.32 -18.08
C LEU A 71 1.47 -6.15 -18.49
N GLY A 72 2.33 -6.38 -19.49
CA GLY A 72 3.27 -5.36 -19.98
C GLY A 72 2.59 -4.12 -20.55
N ALA A 73 1.38 -4.26 -21.10
CA ALA A 73 0.58 -3.13 -21.58
C ALA A 73 0.21 -2.15 -20.46
N TYR A 74 -0.11 -2.67 -19.27
CA TYR A 74 -0.47 -1.86 -18.09
C TYR A 74 0.72 -1.36 -17.27
N LEU A 75 1.94 -1.78 -17.61
CA LEU A 75 3.18 -1.39 -16.91
C LEU A 75 4.07 -0.46 -17.76
N ASP A 76 3.62 -0.05 -18.94
CA ASP A 76 4.40 0.79 -19.84
C ASP A 76 4.25 2.28 -19.51
N ILE A 77 5.07 2.75 -18.59
CA ILE A 77 5.05 4.16 -18.16
C ILE A 77 5.15 5.13 -19.35
N PRO A 78 6.12 5.01 -20.27
CA PRO A 78 6.23 5.92 -21.41
C PRO A 78 4.98 5.99 -22.28
N GLU A 79 4.37 4.84 -22.61
CA GLU A 79 3.18 4.79 -23.44
C GLU A 79 1.95 5.38 -22.75
N ILE A 80 1.79 5.11 -21.43
CA ILE A 80 0.69 5.67 -20.63
C ILE A 80 0.79 7.19 -20.55
N ILE A 81 1.97 7.74 -20.30
CA ILE A 81 2.21 9.18 -20.25
C ILE A 81 1.98 9.84 -21.62
N ASP A 82 2.46 9.21 -22.70
CA ASP A 82 2.25 9.70 -24.05
C ASP A 82 0.74 9.71 -24.42
N LEU A 83 0.01 8.65 -24.07
CA LEU A 83 -1.44 8.60 -24.23
C LEU A 83 -2.13 9.75 -23.49
N ALA A 84 -1.78 9.93 -22.21
CA ALA A 84 -2.36 10.98 -21.38
C ALA A 84 -2.11 12.38 -21.95
N LYS A 85 -0.89 12.67 -22.41
CA LYS A 85 -0.54 13.93 -23.08
C LYS A 85 -1.33 14.14 -24.38
N ARG A 86 -1.37 13.14 -25.25
CA ARG A 86 -2.10 13.23 -26.53
C ARG A 86 -3.59 13.44 -26.36
N ARG A 87 -4.17 12.99 -25.22
CA ARG A 87 -5.61 13.09 -24.95
C ARG A 87 -5.98 14.24 -24.02
N GLY A 88 -5.01 15.05 -23.61
CA GLY A 88 -5.25 16.20 -22.74
C GLY A 88 -5.81 15.79 -21.38
N VAL A 89 -5.24 14.72 -20.79
CA VAL A 89 -5.61 14.22 -19.45
C VAL A 89 -4.99 15.13 -18.40
N ASP A 90 -5.80 15.58 -17.44
CA ASP A 90 -5.36 16.44 -16.34
C ASP A 90 -4.77 15.61 -15.19
N ALA A 91 -5.35 14.42 -14.94
CA ALA A 91 -4.92 13.55 -13.85
C ALA A 91 -5.06 12.06 -14.19
N ILE A 92 -4.22 11.26 -13.56
CA ILE A 92 -4.22 9.79 -13.70
C ILE A 92 -4.54 9.17 -12.34
N HIS A 93 -5.57 8.31 -12.30
CA HIS A 93 -5.87 7.48 -11.15
C HIS A 93 -5.30 6.07 -11.36
N PRO A 94 -4.34 5.61 -10.55
CA PRO A 94 -3.69 4.32 -10.75
C PRO A 94 -4.51 3.13 -10.24
N GLY A 95 -5.55 3.36 -9.41
CA GLY A 95 -6.27 2.30 -8.73
C GLY A 95 -5.42 1.56 -7.70
N TYR A 96 -5.42 0.23 -7.77
CA TYR A 96 -4.55 -0.65 -6.99
C TYR A 96 -3.88 -1.70 -7.89
N GLY A 97 -2.74 -2.27 -7.45
CA GLY A 97 -1.90 -3.12 -8.30
C GLY A 97 -1.22 -2.33 -9.42
N PHE A 98 -0.65 -3.02 -10.40
CA PHE A 98 0.11 -2.43 -11.52
C PHE A 98 1.09 -1.32 -11.06
N LEU A 99 0.85 -0.08 -11.47
CA LEU A 99 1.72 1.07 -11.20
C LEU A 99 1.28 1.92 -9.99
N SER A 100 0.29 1.48 -9.21
CA SER A 100 -0.26 2.28 -8.12
C SER A 100 0.71 2.60 -6.98
N GLU A 101 1.75 1.77 -6.80
CA GLU A 101 2.82 1.95 -5.80
C GLU A 101 4.17 2.26 -6.45
N ASN A 102 4.17 2.58 -7.75
CA ASN A 102 5.39 2.82 -8.50
C ASN A 102 5.80 4.29 -8.45
N ALA A 103 6.90 4.58 -7.72
CA ALA A 103 7.42 5.93 -7.56
C ALA A 103 7.88 6.57 -8.90
N ASP A 104 8.40 5.77 -9.84
CA ASP A 104 8.83 6.28 -11.14
C ASP A 104 7.64 6.68 -12.01
N PHE A 105 6.50 5.98 -11.89
CA PHE A 105 5.28 6.38 -12.57
C PHE A 105 4.72 7.68 -12.02
N ALA A 106 4.66 7.83 -10.70
CA ALA A 106 4.22 9.08 -10.08
C ALA A 106 5.12 10.25 -10.51
N ARG A 107 6.45 10.05 -10.50
CA ARG A 107 7.42 11.05 -10.97
C ARG A 107 7.23 11.38 -12.45
N ALA A 108 7.00 10.38 -13.30
CA ALA A 108 6.74 10.61 -14.72
C ALA A 108 5.46 11.42 -14.96
N CYS A 109 4.42 11.25 -14.13
CA CYS A 109 3.23 12.10 -14.13
C CYS A 109 3.60 13.54 -13.74
N GLU A 110 4.32 13.73 -12.63
CA GLU A 110 4.78 15.05 -12.15
C GLU A 110 5.59 15.80 -13.21
N GLU A 111 6.58 15.14 -13.83
CA GLU A 111 7.40 15.69 -14.91
C GLU A 111 6.58 16.03 -16.19
N ALA A 112 5.51 15.30 -16.41
CA ALA A 112 4.61 15.53 -17.52
C ALA A 112 3.59 16.66 -17.28
N GLY A 113 3.53 17.20 -16.06
CA GLY A 113 2.51 18.16 -15.64
C GLY A 113 1.12 17.56 -15.48
N ILE A 114 1.03 16.23 -15.29
CA ILE A 114 -0.18 15.45 -15.08
C ILE A 114 -0.27 15.11 -13.58
N THR A 115 -1.43 15.33 -12.96
CA THR A 115 -1.60 15.02 -11.54
C THR A 115 -1.72 13.50 -11.33
N PHE A 116 -0.83 12.91 -10.53
CA PHE A 116 -0.99 11.55 -10.04
C PHE A 116 -1.98 11.57 -8.87
N ILE A 117 -3.12 10.85 -8.98
CA ILE A 117 -4.12 10.76 -7.90
C ILE A 117 -3.65 9.69 -6.91
N GLY A 118 -2.88 10.13 -5.95
CA GLY A 118 -2.18 9.30 -4.96
C GLY A 118 -1.17 10.11 -4.17
N PRO A 119 -0.32 9.46 -3.37
CA PRO A 119 0.74 10.15 -2.65
C PRO A 119 1.86 10.63 -3.58
N PRO A 120 2.68 11.60 -3.14
CA PRO A 120 3.85 12.07 -3.88
C PRO A 120 4.87 10.95 -4.15
N SER A 121 5.65 11.08 -5.22
CA SER A 121 6.61 10.05 -5.66
C SER A 121 7.66 9.69 -4.60
N ASP A 122 8.10 10.64 -3.78
CA ASP A 122 9.05 10.41 -2.68
C ASP A 122 8.43 9.61 -1.53
N VAL A 123 7.15 9.84 -1.23
CA VAL A 123 6.39 9.07 -0.21
C VAL A 123 6.19 7.63 -0.69
N LEU A 124 5.85 7.44 -1.97
CA LEU A 124 5.77 6.10 -2.58
C LEU A 124 7.10 5.36 -2.45
N GLY A 125 8.22 6.01 -2.73
CA GLY A 125 9.55 5.42 -2.59
C GLY A 125 9.87 5.00 -1.16
N LYS A 126 9.60 5.86 -0.18
CA LYS A 126 9.85 5.59 1.26
C LYS A 126 8.98 4.46 1.80
N MET A 127 7.70 4.43 1.46
CA MET A 127 6.75 3.44 2.00
C MET A 127 6.75 2.13 1.22
N GLY A 128 7.20 2.14 -0.04
CA GLY A 128 7.40 0.94 -0.86
C GLY A 128 8.60 0.09 -0.43
N ASP A 129 9.59 0.67 0.26
CA ASP A 129 10.69 -0.07 0.86
C ASP A 129 10.35 -0.52 2.28
N LYS A 130 10.26 -1.83 2.49
CA LYS A 130 9.86 -2.43 3.77
C LYS A 130 10.80 -2.06 4.93
N LEU A 131 12.08 -1.92 4.68
CA LEU A 131 13.05 -1.54 5.72
C LEU A 131 12.88 -0.07 6.10
N SER A 132 12.76 0.82 5.13
CA SER A 132 12.47 2.23 5.35
C SER A 132 11.16 2.43 6.09
N ALA A 133 10.10 1.74 5.71
CA ALA A 133 8.79 1.82 6.36
C ALA A 133 8.85 1.37 7.83
N LYS A 134 9.53 0.25 8.13
CA LYS A 134 9.76 -0.22 9.51
C LYS A 134 10.58 0.78 10.33
N GLN A 135 11.63 1.35 9.73
CA GLN A 135 12.47 2.36 10.40
C GLN A 135 11.65 3.59 10.78
N ILE A 136 10.84 4.10 9.85
CA ILE A 136 9.93 5.23 10.10
C ILE A 136 8.94 4.90 11.23
N ALA A 137 8.34 3.71 11.23
CA ALA A 137 7.44 3.29 12.29
C ALA A 137 8.14 3.28 13.67
N MET A 138 9.37 2.76 13.76
CA MET A 138 10.17 2.78 15.00
C MET A 138 10.50 4.21 15.46
N GLU A 139 10.85 5.10 14.54
CA GLU A 139 11.13 6.52 14.83
C GLU A 139 9.89 7.24 15.35
N CYS A 140 8.69 6.84 14.90
CA CYS A 140 7.42 7.32 15.43
C CYS A 140 7.04 6.70 16.79
N GLY A 141 7.83 5.78 17.32
CA GLY A 141 7.51 5.02 18.52
C GLY A 141 6.42 3.97 18.33
N VAL A 142 6.15 3.57 17.08
CA VAL A 142 5.17 2.53 16.75
C VAL A 142 5.86 1.17 16.81
N PRO A 143 5.30 0.19 17.55
CA PRO A 143 5.91 -1.13 17.67
C PRO A 143 6.01 -1.83 16.31
N VAL A 144 7.14 -2.50 16.07
CA VAL A 144 7.35 -3.39 14.93
C VAL A 144 7.65 -4.81 15.43
N ILE A 145 7.40 -5.80 14.59
CA ILE A 145 7.74 -7.18 14.95
C ILE A 145 9.25 -7.28 15.22
N PRO A 146 9.66 -7.77 16.41
CA PRO A 146 11.08 -7.95 16.71
C PRO A 146 11.76 -8.82 15.65
N GLY A 147 12.85 -8.32 15.08
CA GLY A 147 13.58 -9.00 14.02
C GLY A 147 14.93 -8.35 13.75
N CYS A 148 15.75 -8.98 12.93
CA CYS A 148 17.01 -8.38 12.49
C CYS A 148 16.78 -7.46 11.26
N SER A 149 17.50 -6.35 11.22
CA SER A 149 17.53 -5.42 10.10
C SER A 149 18.58 -5.78 9.05
N GLU A 150 19.56 -6.58 9.42
CA GLU A 150 20.66 -7.02 8.57
C GLU A 150 20.60 -8.53 8.34
N PRO A 151 21.11 -9.03 7.21
CA PRO A 151 21.21 -10.46 6.97
C PRO A 151 22.08 -11.15 8.03
N LEU A 152 21.63 -12.33 8.43
CA LEU A 152 22.37 -13.18 9.38
C LEU A 152 23.62 -13.77 8.70
N ARG A 153 24.73 -13.76 9.41
CA ARG A 153 26.01 -14.32 8.95
C ARG A 153 26.00 -15.85 8.87
N ASP A 154 25.47 -16.47 9.93
CA ASP A 154 25.47 -17.92 10.11
C ASP A 154 24.34 -18.42 11.02
N GLY A 155 24.21 -19.73 11.15
CA GLY A 155 23.20 -20.35 12.00
C GLY A 155 23.39 -20.11 13.49
N GLN A 156 24.61 -19.83 13.96
CA GLN A 156 24.86 -19.54 15.36
C GLN A 156 24.33 -18.15 15.74
N GLU A 157 24.56 -17.14 14.90
CA GLU A 157 23.96 -15.81 15.09
C GLU A 157 22.43 -15.88 15.02
N ALA A 158 21.88 -16.71 14.11
CA ALA A 158 20.44 -16.95 14.04
C ALA A 158 19.89 -17.49 15.36
N LEU A 159 20.58 -18.45 16.00
CA LEU A 159 20.19 -19.01 17.28
C LEU A 159 20.26 -17.98 18.42
N GLU A 160 21.32 -17.19 18.49
CA GLU A 160 21.47 -16.12 19.49
C GLU A 160 20.34 -15.09 19.40
N LYS A 161 20.01 -14.65 18.18
CA LYS A 161 18.89 -13.74 17.91
C LYS A 161 17.54 -14.38 18.25
N ALA A 162 17.33 -15.66 17.87
CA ALA A 162 16.12 -16.40 18.20
C ALA A 162 15.86 -16.46 19.71
N ILE A 163 16.90 -16.74 20.50
CA ILE A 163 16.82 -16.75 21.96
C ILE A 163 16.45 -15.37 22.50
N SER A 164 17.02 -14.30 21.94
CA SER A 164 16.72 -12.92 22.37
C SER A 164 15.29 -12.48 22.05
N PHE A 165 14.72 -12.92 20.92
CA PHE A 165 13.33 -12.62 20.53
C PHE A 165 12.30 -13.52 21.23
N GLY A 166 12.75 -14.67 21.77
CA GLY A 166 11.89 -15.72 22.30
C GLY A 166 11.16 -16.51 21.21
N PHE A 167 10.89 -17.79 21.47
CA PHE A 167 10.22 -18.68 20.50
C PHE A 167 8.69 -18.52 20.50
N PRO A 168 8.01 -18.84 19.39
CA PRO A 168 8.57 -19.24 18.09
C PRO A 168 9.15 -18.07 17.30
N VAL A 169 10.06 -18.38 16.36
CA VAL A 169 10.65 -17.43 15.40
C VAL A 169 10.52 -17.96 13.97
N ILE A 170 10.65 -17.07 12.98
CA ILE A 170 10.63 -17.43 11.58
C ILE A 170 11.87 -16.93 10.87
N LEU A 171 12.53 -17.82 10.13
CA LEU A 171 13.63 -17.48 9.22
C LEU A 171 13.05 -17.19 7.84
N LYS A 172 13.53 -16.14 7.20
CA LYS A 172 13.04 -15.66 5.88
C LYS A 172 14.21 -15.35 4.96
N ALA A 173 14.15 -15.83 3.71
CA ALA A 173 15.04 -15.38 2.67
C ALA A 173 14.68 -13.96 2.21
N ALA A 174 15.66 -13.09 1.99
CA ALA A 174 15.48 -11.73 1.51
C ALA A 174 14.65 -11.65 0.22
N ALA A 175 14.98 -12.51 -0.74
CA ALA A 175 14.29 -12.59 -2.04
C ALA A 175 13.06 -13.51 -2.01
N GLY A 176 12.70 -14.08 -0.84
CA GLY A 176 11.55 -14.97 -0.68
C GLY A 176 10.23 -14.19 -0.63
N GLY A 177 9.16 -14.81 -1.12
CA GLY A 177 7.81 -14.23 -1.08
C GLY A 177 6.73 -15.29 -1.23
N GLY A 178 5.49 -14.97 -0.84
CA GLY A 178 4.36 -15.89 -0.95
C GLY A 178 4.53 -17.21 -0.19
N GLY A 179 5.25 -17.19 0.95
CA GLY A 179 5.49 -18.38 1.77
C GLY A 179 6.68 -19.24 1.34
N ARG A 180 7.40 -18.87 0.27
CA ARG A 180 8.62 -19.57 -0.16
C ARG A 180 9.85 -18.96 0.51
N GLY A 181 10.82 -19.81 0.87
CA GLY A 181 12.04 -19.37 1.55
C GLY A 181 11.78 -18.94 3.00
N MET A 182 10.80 -19.54 3.68
CA MET A 182 10.49 -19.28 5.09
C MET A 182 10.43 -20.59 5.87
N ARG A 183 10.94 -20.57 7.11
CA ARG A 183 10.89 -21.72 8.05
C ARG A 183 10.55 -21.24 9.46
N LEU A 184 9.51 -21.82 10.02
CA LEU A 184 9.15 -21.66 11.41
C LEU A 184 10.08 -22.51 12.28
N CYS A 185 10.59 -21.93 13.37
CA CYS A 185 11.37 -22.59 14.39
C CYS A 185 10.61 -22.45 15.72
N GLU A 186 10.18 -23.56 16.27
CA GLU A 186 9.39 -23.58 17.50
C GLU A 186 10.30 -23.66 18.75
N MET A 187 11.52 -24.18 18.58
CA MET A 187 12.49 -24.38 19.66
C MET A 187 13.95 -24.15 19.17
N PRO A 188 14.90 -23.98 20.10
CA PRO A 188 16.28 -23.64 19.76
C PRO A 188 16.96 -24.61 18.80
N GLU A 189 16.72 -25.89 18.92
CA GLU A 189 17.30 -26.97 18.10
C GLU A 189 16.86 -26.91 16.64
N ASP A 190 15.75 -26.23 16.33
CA ASP A 190 15.27 -26.09 14.96
C ASP A 190 16.06 -25.05 14.15
N VAL A 191 16.69 -24.06 14.83
CA VAL A 191 17.16 -22.83 14.17
C VAL A 191 18.31 -23.08 13.21
N ILE A 192 19.37 -23.77 13.65
CA ILE A 192 20.56 -24.00 12.82
C ILE A 192 20.24 -24.86 11.60
N PRO A 193 19.54 -26.01 11.73
CA PRO A 193 19.13 -26.80 10.57
C PRO A 193 18.23 -26.03 9.60
N ALA A 194 17.28 -25.23 10.12
CA ALA A 194 16.38 -24.42 9.31
C ALA A 194 17.14 -23.31 8.57
N PHE A 195 18.13 -22.66 9.20
CA PHE A 195 18.96 -21.64 8.57
C PHE A 195 19.70 -22.19 7.34
N GLU A 196 20.40 -23.33 7.50
CA GLU A 196 21.15 -23.96 6.41
C GLU A 196 20.22 -24.39 5.24
N LEU A 197 19.04 -24.91 5.58
CA LEU A 197 18.05 -25.29 4.58
C LEU A 197 17.53 -24.10 3.80
N VAL A 198 17.07 -23.02 4.49
CA VAL A 198 16.55 -21.80 3.86
C VAL A 198 17.63 -21.15 3.01
N LYS A 199 18.88 -21.09 3.49
CA LYS A 199 20.01 -20.53 2.76
C LYS A 199 20.28 -21.28 1.46
N SER A 200 20.26 -22.63 1.51
CA SER A 200 20.43 -23.48 0.32
C SER A 200 19.29 -23.31 -0.69
N GLU A 201 18.04 -23.27 -0.20
CA GLU A 201 16.84 -23.06 -1.04
C GLU A 201 16.88 -21.68 -1.70
N ALA A 202 17.20 -20.63 -0.95
CA ALA A 202 17.26 -19.25 -1.42
C ALA A 202 18.32 -19.06 -2.50
N ARG A 203 19.52 -19.61 -2.30
CA ARG A 203 20.59 -19.58 -3.29
C ARG A 203 20.18 -20.24 -4.62
N LYS A 204 19.49 -21.38 -4.54
CA LYS A 204 19.05 -22.12 -5.74
C LYS A 204 17.89 -21.42 -6.48
N ALA A 205 16.96 -20.86 -5.73
CA ALA A 205 15.72 -20.31 -6.30
C ALA A 205 15.85 -18.85 -6.75
N PHE A 206 16.69 -18.05 -6.05
CA PHE A 206 16.71 -16.59 -6.21
C PHE A 206 18.12 -16.04 -6.50
N GLY A 207 19.18 -16.84 -6.35
CA GLY A 207 20.56 -16.38 -6.51
C GLY A 207 21.05 -15.48 -5.37
N ASN A 208 20.22 -15.23 -4.36
CA ASN A 208 20.54 -14.47 -3.15
C ASN A 208 20.26 -15.35 -1.93
N ASP A 209 21.24 -15.48 -1.04
CA ASP A 209 21.16 -16.33 0.15
C ASP A 209 21.14 -15.53 1.48
N ASP A 210 20.79 -14.25 1.43
CA ASP A 210 20.55 -13.41 2.61
C ASP A 210 19.34 -13.91 3.38
N ILE A 211 19.54 -14.21 4.68
CA ILE A 211 18.52 -14.73 5.58
C ILE A 211 18.31 -13.76 6.73
N PHE A 212 17.05 -13.52 7.04
CA PHE A 212 16.58 -12.71 8.17
C PHE A 212 15.82 -13.58 9.18
N ILE A 213 15.74 -13.11 10.41
CA ILE A 213 14.94 -13.74 11.46
C ILE A 213 13.99 -12.72 12.06
N GLU A 214 12.76 -13.15 12.34
CA GLU A 214 11.75 -12.37 13.03
C GLU A 214 11.02 -13.21 14.08
N LYS A 215 10.49 -12.56 15.10
CA LYS A 215 9.52 -13.17 16.02
C LYS A 215 8.31 -13.66 15.22
N TYR A 216 7.87 -14.90 15.46
CA TYR A 216 6.66 -15.41 14.85
C TYR A 216 5.47 -15.18 15.78
N LEU A 217 4.45 -14.51 15.27
CA LEU A 217 3.20 -14.29 16.00
C LEU A 217 2.23 -15.43 15.71
N VAL A 218 1.79 -16.11 16.77
CA VAL A 218 0.88 -17.25 16.62
C VAL A 218 -0.56 -16.77 16.49
N GLN A 219 -1.18 -17.03 15.34
CA GLN A 219 -2.56 -16.68 15.04
C GLN A 219 -2.92 -15.21 15.36
N PRO A 220 -2.13 -14.25 14.90
CA PRO A 220 -2.42 -12.84 15.14
C PRO A 220 -3.69 -12.43 14.39
N LYS A 221 -4.33 -11.36 14.85
CA LYS A 221 -5.31 -10.62 14.05
C LYS A 221 -4.58 -9.72 13.06
N HIS A 222 -5.07 -9.67 11.83
CA HIS A 222 -4.60 -8.75 10.81
C HIS A 222 -5.58 -7.57 10.74
N ILE A 223 -5.17 -6.44 11.26
CA ILE A 223 -5.99 -5.23 11.33
C ILE A 223 -5.34 -4.14 10.51
N GLU A 224 -6.14 -3.46 9.73
CA GLU A 224 -5.66 -2.37 8.89
C GLU A 224 -6.46 -1.10 9.13
N VAL A 225 -5.77 0.04 9.14
CA VAL A 225 -6.38 1.36 9.37
C VAL A 225 -6.38 2.16 8.08
N GLN A 226 -7.58 2.57 7.64
CA GLN A 226 -7.74 3.44 6.48
C GLN A 226 -7.32 4.87 6.82
N ILE A 227 -6.36 5.39 6.07
CA ILE A 227 -5.91 6.79 6.15
C ILE A 227 -6.46 7.58 4.96
N LEU A 228 -6.80 8.84 5.24
CA LEU A 228 -7.07 9.87 4.26
C LEU A 228 -6.33 11.14 4.69
N ALA A 229 -5.54 11.74 3.80
CA ALA A 229 -4.75 12.92 4.09
C ALA A 229 -4.78 13.92 2.93
N ASP A 230 -4.74 15.22 3.24
CA ASP A 230 -4.73 16.29 2.24
C ASP A 230 -3.35 16.94 2.08
N GLN A 231 -3.26 17.88 1.15
CA GLN A 231 -2.01 18.62 0.87
C GLN A 231 -1.69 19.69 1.92
N TYR A 232 -2.58 19.91 2.90
CA TYR A 232 -2.43 20.92 3.97
C TYR A 232 -1.93 20.32 5.27
N GLY A 233 -1.64 19.00 5.28
CA GLY A 233 -1.17 18.29 6.47
C GLY A 233 -2.30 17.80 7.39
N ASN A 234 -3.55 17.85 6.95
CA ASN A 234 -4.62 17.20 7.69
C ASN A 234 -4.59 15.71 7.41
N VAL A 235 -4.43 14.90 8.45
CA VAL A 235 -4.47 13.43 8.39
C VAL A 235 -5.62 12.93 9.23
N ARG A 236 -6.42 12.01 8.68
CA ARG A 236 -7.55 11.37 9.36
C ARG A 236 -7.51 9.88 9.16
N HIS A 237 -7.84 9.13 10.20
CA HIS A 237 -8.19 7.72 10.04
C HIS A 237 -9.71 7.58 9.79
N LEU A 238 -10.07 6.62 8.96
CA LEU A 238 -11.47 6.27 8.68
C LEU A 238 -11.82 4.90 9.28
N ARG A 239 -11.36 4.66 10.50
CA ARG A 239 -11.47 3.43 11.25
C ARG A 239 -10.65 2.27 10.64
N GLU A 240 -10.82 1.11 11.25
CA GLU A 240 -10.10 -0.12 10.91
C GLU A 240 -10.99 -1.15 10.22
N ARG A 241 -10.33 -2.07 9.49
CA ARG A 241 -10.90 -3.30 8.96
C ARG A 241 -10.19 -4.50 9.59
N ASP A 242 -10.92 -5.55 9.92
CA ASP A 242 -10.37 -6.85 10.30
C ASP A 242 -10.25 -7.74 9.05
N CYS A 243 -9.02 -8.06 8.68
CA CYS A 243 -8.66 -8.87 7.54
C CYS A 243 -8.05 -10.22 7.96
N SER A 244 -8.38 -10.70 9.16
CA SER A 244 -7.78 -11.92 9.74
C SER A 244 -8.21 -13.21 9.03
N LEU A 245 -9.35 -13.21 8.35
CA LEU A 245 -9.82 -14.38 7.60
C LEU A 245 -9.10 -14.48 6.26
N GLN A 246 -8.04 -15.28 6.25
CA GLN A 246 -7.14 -15.42 5.10
C GLN A 246 -6.99 -16.88 4.69
N ARG A 247 -6.69 -17.09 3.42
CA ARG A 247 -6.28 -18.38 2.87
C ARG A 247 -4.90 -18.23 2.22
N ARG A 248 -3.89 -18.89 2.76
CA ARG A 248 -2.50 -18.80 2.26
C ARG A 248 -2.00 -17.35 2.18
N TYR A 249 -2.25 -16.56 3.24
CA TYR A 249 -1.91 -15.13 3.36
C TYR A 249 -2.68 -14.21 2.39
N GLN A 250 -3.71 -14.70 1.72
CA GLN A 250 -4.62 -13.89 0.90
C GLN A 250 -5.89 -13.59 1.72
N LYS A 251 -6.25 -12.32 1.83
CA LYS A 251 -7.50 -11.85 2.44
C LYS A 251 -8.68 -12.47 1.70
N VAL A 252 -9.69 -12.97 2.43
CA VAL A 252 -10.89 -13.63 1.87
C VAL A 252 -12.16 -12.96 2.35
N VAL A 253 -12.19 -12.52 3.61
CA VAL A 253 -13.31 -11.79 4.20
C VAL A 253 -12.74 -10.65 5.01
N GLU A 254 -13.22 -9.46 4.74
CA GLU A 254 -12.91 -8.24 5.46
C GLU A 254 -14.19 -7.65 6.06
N PHE A 255 -14.12 -7.15 7.28
CA PHE A 255 -15.23 -6.49 7.95
C PHE A 255 -14.79 -5.33 8.84
N ALA A 256 -15.71 -4.43 9.12
CA ALA A 256 -15.53 -3.31 10.01
C ALA A 256 -16.79 -3.10 10.87
N PRO A 257 -16.63 -2.64 12.13
CA PRO A 257 -15.38 -2.50 12.85
C PRO A 257 -14.76 -3.84 13.25
N ALA A 258 -13.49 -3.84 13.70
CA ALA A 258 -12.79 -5.04 14.15
C ALA A 258 -13.24 -5.47 15.56
N TRP A 259 -14.43 -6.03 15.68
CA TRP A 259 -15.03 -6.42 16.98
C TRP A 259 -14.21 -7.43 17.78
N SER A 260 -13.37 -8.18 17.10
CA SER A 260 -12.48 -9.16 17.73
C SER A 260 -11.29 -8.52 18.47
N VAL A 261 -11.13 -7.19 18.36
CA VAL A 261 -10.09 -6.40 19.00
C VAL A 261 -10.72 -5.40 19.98
N PRO A 262 -10.25 -5.32 21.24
CA PRO A 262 -10.75 -4.36 22.21
C PRO A 262 -10.66 -2.91 21.70
N GLU A 263 -11.63 -2.07 22.09
CA GLU A 263 -11.72 -0.68 21.62
C GLU A 263 -10.45 0.13 21.94
N SER A 264 -9.88 -0.04 23.14
CA SER A 264 -8.65 0.63 23.54
C SER A 264 -7.46 0.30 22.65
N ILE A 265 -7.39 -0.92 22.10
CA ILE A 265 -6.35 -1.33 21.15
C ILE A 265 -6.65 -0.71 19.77
N ARG A 266 -7.91 -0.72 19.33
CA ARG A 266 -8.30 -0.08 18.06
C ARG A 266 -7.95 1.41 18.05
N GLU A 267 -8.18 2.12 19.15
CA GLU A 267 -7.79 3.52 19.31
C GLU A 267 -6.26 3.73 19.21
N GLN A 268 -5.46 2.81 19.78
CA GLN A 268 -4.01 2.85 19.63
C GLN A 268 -3.59 2.63 18.17
N LEU A 269 -4.19 1.66 17.48
CA LEU A 269 -3.94 1.42 16.05
C LEU A 269 -4.25 2.65 15.21
N HIS A 270 -5.38 3.33 15.48
CA HIS A 270 -5.76 4.56 14.80
C HIS A 270 -4.73 5.67 15.02
N ALA A 271 -4.31 5.88 16.28
CA ALA A 271 -3.33 6.89 16.63
C ALA A 271 -1.96 6.62 15.98
N ASP A 272 -1.52 5.37 15.98
CA ASP A 272 -0.23 4.99 15.42
C ASP A 272 -0.23 5.06 13.88
N ALA A 273 -1.34 4.71 13.23
CA ALA A 273 -1.49 4.88 11.79
C ALA A 273 -1.41 6.35 11.37
N VAL A 274 -2.07 7.25 12.13
CA VAL A 274 -2.00 8.70 11.89
C VAL A 274 -0.57 9.22 12.09
N LYS A 275 0.13 8.83 13.17
CA LYS A 275 1.53 9.24 13.41
C LYS A 275 2.46 8.87 12.25
N ILE A 276 2.34 7.65 11.72
CA ILE A 276 3.15 7.21 10.57
C ILE A 276 2.84 8.06 9.35
N ALA A 277 1.56 8.28 9.04
CA ALA A 277 1.14 9.07 7.89
C ALA A 277 1.59 10.55 8.00
N GLU A 278 1.51 11.15 9.19
CA GLU A 278 2.01 12.51 9.45
C GLU A 278 3.52 12.59 9.27
N ALA A 279 4.27 11.62 9.81
CA ALA A 279 5.73 11.60 9.76
C ALA A 279 6.30 11.55 8.34
N VAL A 280 5.59 10.90 7.41
CA VAL A 280 6.02 10.80 6.01
C VAL A 280 5.45 11.92 5.13
N GLY A 281 4.62 12.80 5.68
CA GLY A 281 3.90 13.81 4.90
C GLY A 281 2.93 13.20 3.90
N TYR A 282 2.17 12.19 4.36
CA TYR A 282 1.26 11.43 3.50
C TYR A 282 0.17 12.31 2.89
N VAL A 283 -0.18 12.04 1.65
CA VAL A 283 -1.29 12.69 0.93
C VAL A 283 -2.12 11.62 0.23
N ASN A 284 -3.42 11.83 0.15
CA ASN A 284 -4.40 10.96 -0.47
C ASN A 284 -4.82 9.75 0.39
N ALA A 285 -5.40 8.71 -0.21
CA ALA A 285 -5.83 7.52 0.51
C ALA A 285 -4.70 6.50 0.66
N GLY A 286 -4.59 5.91 1.83
CA GLY A 286 -3.64 4.84 2.13
C GLY A 286 -4.12 3.97 3.27
N THR A 287 -3.45 2.87 3.51
CA THR A 287 -3.81 1.93 4.56
C THR A 287 -2.57 1.48 5.31
N VAL A 288 -2.62 1.57 6.64
CA VAL A 288 -1.56 1.09 7.53
C VAL A 288 -1.98 -0.26 8.11
N GLU A 289 -1.16 -1.28 7.92
CA GLU A 289 -1.45 -2.66 8.33
C GLU A 289 -0.69 -3.02 9.61
N PHE A 290 -1.40 -3.72 10.51
CA PHE A 290 -0.89 -4.17 11.79
C PHE A 290 -1.23 -5.65 12.04
N LEU A 291 -0.37 -6.33 12.81
CA LEU A 291 -0.72 -7.56 13.48
C LEU A 291 -1.01 -7.27 14.95
N VAL A 292 -2.07 -7.88 15.49
CA VAL A 292 -2.41 -7.83 16.91
C VAL A 292 -2.30 -9.25 17.46
N ASP A 293 -1.48 -9.46 18.49
CA ASP A 293 -1.29 -10.75 19.12
C ASP A 293 -2.42 -11.06 20.12
N ARG A 294 -2.36 -12.24 20.76
CA ARG A 294 -3.37 -12.68 21.72
C ARG A 294 -3.37 -11.88 23.03
N ASP A 295 -2.24 -11.26 23.36
CA ASP A 295 -2.08 -10.44 24.56
C ASP A 295 -2.50 -8.98 24.32
N GLY A 296 -2.87 -8.64 23.08
CA GLY A 296 -3.28 -7.31 22.67
C GLY A 296 -2.15 -6.37 22.25
N ASN A 297 -0.91 -6.89 22.17
CA ASN A 297 0.17 -6.09 21.61
C ASN A 297 -0.02 -5.98 20.09
N HIS A 298 0.25 -4.80 19.54
CA HIS A 298 0.15 -4.58 18.10
C HIS A 298 1.51 -4.23 17.49
N TYR A 299 1.66 -4.57 16.22
CA TYR A 299 2.92 -4.41 15.50
C TYR A 299 2.62 -3.94 14.08
N PHE A 300 3.29 -2.85 13.67
CA PHE A 300 3.26 -2.39 12.29
C PHE A 300 3.86 -3.43 11.35
N ILE A 301 3.21 -3.68 10.21
CA ILE A 301 3.71 -4.57 9.16
C ILE A 301 4.16 -3.76 7.95
N GLU A 302 3.23 -3.01 7.38
CA GLU A 302 3.46 -2.23 6.16
C GLU A 302 2.43 -1.11 6.00
N MET A 303 2.70 -0.19 5.09
CA MET A 303 1.71 0.75 4.60
C MET A 303 1.50 0.51 3.12
N ASN A 304 0.24 0.43 2.70
CA ASN A 304 -0.14 0.41 1.29
C ASN A 304 -0.48 1.84 0.86
N PRO A 305 0.42 2.52 0.12
CA PRO A 305 0.25 3.93 -0.24
C PRO A 305 -0.69 4.09 -1.45
N ARG A 306 -1.86 3.52 -1.37
CA ARG A 306 -2.91 3.48 -2.39
C ARG A 306 -4.26 3.11 -1.80
N ILE A 307 -5.30 3.17 -2.62
CA ILE A 307 -6.57 2.53 -2.30
C ILE A 307 -6.43 1.00 -2.33
N GLN A 308 -7.24 0.29 -1.56
CA GLN A 308 -7.26 -1.18 -1.51
C GLN A 308 -8.56 -1.76 -2.09
N VAL A 309 -8.55 -3.06 -2.43
CA VAL A 309 -9.74 -3.78 -2.93
C VAL A 309 -10.90 -3.65 -1.93
N GLU A 310 -10.61 -3.81 -0.66
CA GLU A 310 -11.53 -3.81 0.48
C GLU A 310 -11.98 -2.41 0.95
N HIS A 311 -11.66 -1.35 0.21
CA HIS A 311 -12.05 0.04 0.55
C HIS A 311 -13.56 0.20 0.75
N THR A 312 -14.36 -0.57 0.03
CA THR A 312 -15.83 -0.51 0.10
C THR A 312 -16.38 -0.85 1.49
N VAL A 313 -15.67 -1.67 2.28
CA VAL A 313 -16.04 -1.96 3.67
C VAL A 313 -16.01 -0.69 4.51
N THR A 314 -14.95 0.12 4.36
CA THR A 314 -14.85 1.43 5.02
C THR A 314 -15.92 2.40 4.52
N GLU A 315 -16.19 2.45 3.23
CA GLU A 315 -17.24 3.32 2.66
C GLU A 315 -18.62 3.01 3.27
N MET A 316 -18.93 1.73 3.45
CA MET A 316 -20.22 1.31 4.02
C MET A 316 -20.40 1.72 5.49
N VAL A 317 -19.35 1.75 6.30
CA VAL A 317 -19.46 2.11 7.73
C VAL A 317 -19.23 3.58 8.01
N THR A 318 -18.63 4.34 7.08
CA THR A 318 -18.33 5.77 7.23
C THR A 318 -19.22 6.66 6.37
N SER A 319 -19.84 6.11 5.34
CA SER A 319 -20.56 6.87 4.30
C SER A 319 -19.66 7.85 3.52
N ILE A 320 -18.36 7.59 3.48
CA ILE A 320 -17.37 8.38 2.74
C ILE A 320 -17.02 7.63 1.46
N ASP A 321 -17.24 8.24 0.29
CA ASP A 321 -16.77 7.74 -0.99
C ASP A 321 -15.25 8.02 -1.12
N LEU A 322 -14.43 6.99 -0.93
CA LEU A 322 -12.97 7.13 -0.90
C LEU A 322 -12.38 7.51 -2.24
N VAL A 323 -12.88 6.98 -3.35
CA VAL A 323 -12.37 7.30 -4.67
C VAL A 323 -12.71 8.74 -5.04
N ARG A 324 -13.92 9.18 -4.71
CA ARG A 324 -14.28 10.59 -4.86
C ARG A 324 -13.41 11.51 -4.00
N ALA A 325 -13.16 11.14 -2.73
CA ALA A 325 -12.28 11.88 -1.85
C ALA A 325 -10.85 11.97 -2.41
N GLN A 326 -10.32 10.88 -2.98
CA GLN A 326 -9.01 10.88 -3.63
C GLN A 326 -8.91 11.91 -4.75
N ILE A 327 -9.93 12.00 -5.60
CA ILE A 327 -9.98 12.96 -6.71
C ILE A 327 -10.02 14.39 -6.19
N LEU A 328 -10.92 14.68 -5.22
CA LEU A 328 -11.07 16.02 -4.65
C LEU A 328 -9.79 16.49 -3.92
N ILE A 329 -9.13 15.60 -3.18
CA ILE A 329 -7.83 15.92 -2.55
C ILE A 329 -6.78 16.23 -3.62
N ALA A 330 -6.75 15.48 -4.71
CA ALA A 330 -5.81 15.71 -5.80
C ALA A 330 -6.08 17.03 -6.53
N GLU A 331 -7.33 17.50 -6.56
CA GLU A 331 -7.71 18.84 -6.99
C GLU A 331 -7.27 19.95 -6.04
N GLY A 332 -6.83 19.62 -4.82
CA GLY A 332 -6.39 20.58 -3.81
C GLY A 332 -7.43 20.90 -2.76
N GLN A 333 -8.51 20.15 -2.66
CA GLN A 333 -9.49 20.33 -1.60
C GLN A 333 -8.98 19.79 -0.25
N ALA A 334 -9.24 20.56 0.81
CA ALA A 334 -8.97 20.11 2.17
C ALA A 334 -10.03 19.08 2.62
N ILE A 335 -9.59 18.09 3.39
CA ILE A 335 -10.52 17.20 4.09
C ILE A 335 -11.18 17.98 5.24
N SER A 336 -12.50 17.85 5.34
CA SER A 336 -13.22 18.46 6.46
C SER A 336 -12.79 17.87 7.80
N PRO A 337 -12.77 18.68 8.89
CA PRO A 337 -12.40 18.23 10.22
C PRO A 337 -13.33 17.13 10.76
#